data_4dee9f82f9e191a06fc00d0f8fddafd0
#
_entry.id   4dee9f82f9e191a06fc00d0f8fddafd0
#
_cell.length_a   1.000
_cell.length_b   1.000
_cell.length_c   1.000
_cell.angle_alpha   90.00
_cell.angle_beta   90.00
_cell.angle_gamma   90.00
#
_symmetry.space_group_name_H-M   'P 1'
#
loop_
_entity.id
_entity.type
_entity.pdbx_description
1 polymer ?
#
loop_
_entity_poly.entity_id
_entity_poly.type
_entity_poly.pdbx_seq_one_letter_code
_entity_poly.pdbx_strand_id
1 'polypeptide(L)'
;MSTQNQPTEETTAPPQLEQPVRDYIGYVKWFDDKKGFGFVRVLTPGDRYEQDFFVYQANICPHRSTYRTLRNSECVVFNLSDEDRPQALEVSGVNGMLFCDSRPPARGSGGRGYGGPSRSGRRPQRTNSAPTSDGGDGQEWSTVTR
;
A
#
# COMPACT_ATOMS: atom_id res chain seq x y z
N MET A 1 58.08 -11.03 35.17
CA MET A 1 57.47 -9.97 34.36
C MET A 1 56.63 -10.62 33.28
N SER A 2 55.38 -10.77 33.54
CA SER A 2 54.45 -11.49 32.65
C SER A 2 53.74 -10.50 31.78
N THR A 3 54.06 -10.47 30.54
CA THR A 3 53.33 -9.72 29.55
C THR A 3 52.15 -10.61 29.10
N GLN A 4 50.98 -10.33 29.59
CA GLN A 4 49.79 -10.99 29.09
C GLN A 4 49.33 -10.29 27.82
N ASN A 5 49.67 -10.94 26.73
CA ASN A 5 49.07 -10.65 25.44
C ASN A 5 47.63 -11.23 25.46
N GLN A 6 46.66 -10.40 25.63
CA GLN A 6 45.28 -10.80 25.38
C GLN A 6 45.06 -10.85 23.85
N PRO A 7 44.62 -11.98 23.31
CA PRO A 7 44.15 -11.98 21.95
C PRO A 7 42.83 -11.21 21.91
N THR A 8 42.80 -10.12 21.22
CA THR A 8 41.59 -9.47 20.79
C THR A 8 40.92 -10.46 19.86
N GLU A 9 39.89 -11.11 20.36
CA GLU A 9 38.99 -11.84 19.50
C GLU A 9 38.25 -10.81 18.65
N GLU A 10 38.77 -10.62 17.49
CA GLU A 10 38.10 -9.97 16.42
C GLU A 10 36.96 -10.91 16.02
N THR A 11 35.81 -10.70 16.61
CA THR A 11 34.60 -11.36 16.19
C THR A 11 34.25 -10.78 14.82
N THR A 12 34.76 -11.44 13.79
CA THR A 12 34.31 -11.20 12.43
C THR A 12 32.88 -11.70 12.33
N ALA A 13 31.96 -10.83 12.69
CA ALA A 13 30.57 -11.06 12.37
C ALA A 13 30.47 -11.21 10.84
N PRO A 14 29.77 -12.24 10.31
CA PRO A 14 29.54 -12.34 8.88
C PRO A 14 28.93 -11.02 8.40
N PRO A 15 29.26 -10.54 7.20
CA PRO A 15 28.63 -9.36 6.67
C PRO A 15 27.13 -9.64 6.57
N GLN A 16 26.43 -9.29 7.62
CA GLN A 16 24.99 -9.16 7.53
C GLN A 16 24.78 -8.03 6.55
N LEU A 17 24.09 -8.34 5.46
CA LEU A 17 23.49 -7.32 4.65
C LEU A 17 22.84 -6.37 5.65
N GLU A 18 23.45 -5.22 5.83
CA GLU A 18 22.97 -4.21 6.76
C GLU A 18 21.60 -3.77 6.27
N GLN A 19 20.62 -4.52 6.69
CA GLN A 19 19.27 -4.04 6.58
C GLN A 19 19.20 -2.85 7.52
N PRO A 20 18.78 -1.71 7.04
CA PRO A 20 18.65 -0.54 7.89
C PRO A 20 17.86 -0.96 9.14
N VAL A 21 18.48 -0.79 10.29
CA VAL A 21 17.84 -1.08 11.56
C VAL A 21 16.64 -0.14 11.65
N ARG A 22 15.45 -0.71 11.54
CA ARG A 22 14.22 0.04 11.69
C ARG A 22 13.75 -0.10 13.11
N ASP A 23 13.62 1.03 13.77
CA ASP A 23 13.43 1.07 15.23
C ASP A 23 11.99 0.78 15.66
N TYR A 24 11.04 0.97 14.75
CA TYR A 24 9.62 0.89 15.07
C TYR A 24 8.90 -0.14 14.22
N ILE A 25 8.05 -0.90 14.89
CA ILE A 25 7.08 -1.79 14.25
C ILE A 25 5.70 -1.18 14.46
N GLY A 26 4.89 -1.21 13.44
CA GLY A 26 3.53 -0.71 13.50
C GLY A 26 2.63 -1.31 12.45
N TYR A 27 1.46 -0.72 12.30
CA TYR A 27 0.55 -1.07 11.22
C TYR A 27 -0.03 0.18 10.55
N VAL A 28 -0.40 0.00 9.31
CA VAL A 28 -1.02 1.06 8.52
C VAL A 28 -2.47 1.23 8.95
N LYS A 29 -2.83 2.40 9.44
CA LYS A 29 -4.23 2.72 9.74
C LYS A 29 -5.04 2.91 8.47
N TRP A 30 -4.52 3.75 7.59
CA TRP A 30 -5.03 3.96 6.24
C TRP A 30 -3.97 4.60 5.37
N PHE A 31 -4.08 4.39 4.08
CA PHE A 31 -3.23 5.00 3.07
C PHE A 31 -4.06 5.31 1.82
N ASP A 32 -3.85 6.47 1.24
CA ASP A 32 -4.51 6.91 0.01
C ASP A 32 -3.49 6.98 -1.13
N ASP A 33 -3.58 6.05 -2.05
CA ASP A 33 -2.68 5.97 -3.22
C ASP A 33 -2.74 7.20 -4.10
N LYS A 34 -3.91 7.83 -4.19
CA LYS A 34 -4.13 8.98 -5.08
C LYS A 34 -3.51 10.22 -4.50
N LYS A 35 -3.58 10.36 -3.20
CA LYS A 35 -3.01 11.50 -2.48
C LYS A 35 -1.55 11.28 -2.12
N GLY A 36 -1.10 10.03 -2.07
CA GLY A 36 0.27 9.66 -1.77
C GLY A 36 0.66 9.80 -0.31
N PHE A 37 -0.28 9.67 0.61
CA PHE A 37 0.00 9.70 2.04
C PHE A 37 -0.99 8.89 2.88
N GLY A 38 -0.62 8.65 4.11
CA GLY A 38 -1.44 7.94 5.08
C GLY A 38 -0.91 8.07 6.51
N PHE A 39 -1.39 7.20 7.37
CA PHE A 39 -0.97 7.13 8.77
C PHE A 39 -0.64 5.71 9.18
N VAL A 40 0.42 5.60 9.95
CA VAL A 40 0.87 4.35 10.59
C VAL A 40 0.81 4.51 12.11
N ARG A 41 0.45 3.45 12.79
CA ARG A 41 0.42 3.40 14.26
C ARG A 41 1.55 2.55 14.79
N VAL A 42 2.28 3.06 15.77
CA VAL A 42 3.38 2.34 16.42
C VAL A 42 2.84 1.26 17.34
N LEU A 43 3.39 0.06 17.22
CA LEU A 43 3.15 -1.07 18.12
C LEU A 43 4.36 -1.40 19.00
N THR A 44 5.51 -0.81 18.73
CA THR A 44 6.70 -0.99 19.56
C THR A 44 6.46 -0.39 20.94
N PRO A 45 6.63 -1.17 22.02
CA PRO A 45 6.51 -0.64 23.37
C PRO A 45 7.49 0.51 23.62
N GLY A 46 7.03 1.56 24.27
CA GLY A 46 7.85 2.74 24.58
C GLY A 46 7.04 4.04 24.58
N ASP A 47 7.74 5.14 24.56
CA ASP A 47 7.15 6.47 24.66
C ASP A 47 6.20 6.81 23.48
N ARG A 48 6.36 6.12 22.40
CA ARG A 48 5.58 6.36 21.17
C ARG A 48 4.53 5.28 20.89
N TYR A 49 4.30 4.40 21.85
CA TYR A 49 3.32 3.33 21.71
C TYR A 49 1.92 3.88 21.42
N GLU A 50 1.23 3.27 20.47
CA GLU A 50 -0.10 3.67 19.99
C GLU A 50 -0.20 5.09 19.39
N GLN A 51 0.92 5.75 19.14
CA GLN A 51 0.91 7.02 18.44
C GLN A 51 0.80 6.81 16.94
N ASP A 52 0.13 7.76 16.29
CA ASP A 52 -0.06 7.77 14.84
C ASP A 52 0.93 8.75 14.20
N PHE A 53 1.61 8.27 13.17
CA PHE A 53 2.61 9.06 12.44
C PHE A 53 2.24 9.14 10.96
N PHE A 54 2.55 10.27 10.39
CA PHE A 54 2.33 10.52 8.99
C PHE A 54 3.33 9.73 8.13
N VAL A 55 2.87 9.16 7.03
CA VAL A 55 3.71 8.47 6.05
C VAL A 55 3.43 9.00 4.66
N TYR A 56 4.50 9.38 3.96
CA TYR A 56 4.44 9.75 2.55
C TYR A 56 4.76 8.56 1.65
N GLN A 57 4.18 8.56 0.48
CA GLN A 57 4.50 7.58 -0.57
C GLN A 57 6.01 7.53 -0.89
N ALA A 58 6.68 8.68 -0.84
CA ALA A 58 8.12 8.76 -1.06
C ALA A 58 8.95 7.99 -0.03
N ASN A 59 8.43 7.86 1.19
CA ASN A 59 9.09 7.18 2.30
C ASN A 59 8.83 5.66 2.34
N ILE A 60 8.03 5.15 1.42
CA ILE A 60 7.78 3.72 1.28
C ILE A 60 8.91 3.10 0.47
N CYS A 61 9.53 2.07 1.03
CA CYS A 61 10.64 1.34 0.42
C CYS A 61 10.22 -0.09 0.09
N PRO A 62 9.53 -0.32 -1.02
CA PRO A 62 9.20 -1.66 -1.46
C PRO A 62 10.47 -2.37 -1.95
N HIS A 63 10.52 -3.68 -1.77
CA HIS A 63 11.68 -4.48 -2.15
C HIS A 63 11.77 -4.72 -3.67
N ARG A 64 10.64 -4.97 -4.31
CA ARG A 64 10.58 -5.35 -5.73
C ARG A 64 9.69 -4.47 -6.59
N SER A 65 8.69 -3.87 -5.98
CA SER A 65 7.72 -3.06 -6.70
C SER A 65 8.24 -1.64 -6.95
N THR A 66 7.99 -1.12 -8.12
CA THR A 66 8.17 0.31 -8.40
C THR A 66 6.98 1.14 -7.93
N TYR A 67 5.85 0.47 -7.71
CA TYR A 67 4.64 1.10 -7.22
C TYR A 67 4.65 1.10 -5.68
N ARG A 68 4.61 2.28 -5.11
CA ARG A 68 4.69 2.50 -3.66
C ARG A 68 3.31 2.73 -3.10
N THR A 69 2.79 1.73 -2.41
CA THR A 69 1.51 1.81 -1.72
C THR A 69 1.53 0.95 -0.46
N LEU A 70 0.64 1.26 0.46
CA LEU A 70 0.44 0.49 1.68
C LEU A 70 -1.01 0.04 1.75
N ARG A 71 -1.21 -1.09 2.40
CA ARG A 71 -2.54 -1.62 2.64
C ARG A 71 -2.98 -1.33 4.07
N ASN A 72 -4.26 -1.07 4.25
CA ASN A 72 -4.83 -0.91 5.59
C ASN A 72 -4.58 -2.17 6.44
N SER A 73 -4.17 -1.97 7.66
CA SER A 73 -3.81 -3.04 8.61
C SER A 73 -2.55 -3.84 8.25
N GLU A 74 -1.78 -3.39 7.27
CA GLU A 74 -0.50 -4.00 6.94
C GLU A 74 0.53 -3.72 8.03
N CYS A 75 1.22 -4.78 8.50
CA CYS A 75 2.32 -4.64 9.44
C CYS A 75 3.56 -4.12 8.71
N VAL A 76 4.12 -3.06 9.23
CA VAL A 76 5.28 -2.37 8.65
C VAL A 76 6.33 -2.09 9.71
N VAL A 77 7.57 -1.98 9.24
CA VAL A 77 8.69 -1.47 10.04
C VAL A 77 9.16 -0.16 9.42
N PHE A 78 9.52 0.77 10.26
CA PHE A 78 9.91 2.11 9.83
C PHE A 78 10.76 2.82 10.87
N ASN A 79 11.39 3.90 10.45
CA ASN A 79 12.05 4.85 11.33
C ASN A 79 11.17 6.10 11.50
N LEU A 80 11.45 6.88 12.52
CA LEU A 80 10.82 8.18 12.70
C LEU A 80 11.85 9.28 12.44
N SER A 81 11.41 10.37 11.82
CA SER A 81 12.23 11.56 11.70
C SER A 81 12.33 12.26 13.05
N ASP A 82 13.46 12.95 13.29
CA ASP A 82 13.72 13.74 14.49
C ASP A 82 13.20 15.17 14.39
N GLU A 83 12.22 15.40 13.54
CA GLU A 83 11.61 16.70 13.34
C GLU A 83 10.54 17.01 14.41
N ASP A 84 10.13 18.27 14.51
CA ASP A 84 9.02 18.70 15.37
C ASP A 84 7.72 17.95 15.10
N ARG A 85 7.55 17.51 13.84
CA ARG A 85 6.46 16.64 13.42
C ARG A 85 7.04 15.35 12.85
N PRO A 86 7.28 14.36 13.70
CA PRO A 86 7.89 13.12 13.26
C PRO A 86 7.04 12.41 12.22
N GLN A 87 7.72 11.95 11.20
CA GLN A 87 7.13 11.20 10.08
C GLN A 87 7.75 9.82 10.00
N ALA A 88 6.99 8.86 9.50
CA ALA A 88 7.52 7.55 9.21
C ALA A 88 8.42 7.59 7.98
N LEU A 89 9.65 7.14 8.16
CA LEU A 89 10.69 7.05 7.13
C LEU A 89 11.01 5.59 6.84
N GLU A 90 11.48 5.32 5.64
CA GLU A 90 11.96 3.98 5.23
C GLU A 90 10.97 2.85 5.53
N VAL A 91 9.68 3.10 5.28
CA VAL A 91 8.61 2.15 5.56
C VAL A 91 8.73 0.92 4.69
N SER A 92 8.85 -0.25 5.29
CA SER A 92 8.84 -1.53 4.58
C SER A 92 8.11 -2.61 5.35
N GLY A 93 7.92 -3.75 4.73
CA GLY A 93 7.30 -4.89 5.40
C GLY A 93 8.19 -5.50 6.48
N VAL A 94 7.60 -6.12 7.49
CA VAL A 94 8.30 -6.78 8.60
C VAL A 94 9.33 -7.81 8.10
N ASN A 95 9.03 -8.47 7.00
CA ASN A 95 9.94 -9.41 6.34
C ASN A 95 10.69 -8.78 5.14
N GLY A 96 10.78 -7.46 5.09
CA GLY A 96 11.36 -6.74 3.98
C GLY A 96 10.44 -6.62 2.76
N MET A 97 9.29 -7.26 2.75
CA MET A 97 8.33 -7.24 1.64
C MET A 97 7.03 -6.56 2.06
N LEU A 98 6.60 -5.61 1.28
CA LEU A 98 5.29 -4.97 1.40
C LEU A 98 4.24 -5.72 0.57
N PHE A 99 2.98 -5.48 0.86
CA PHE A 99 1.88 -6.04 0.07
C PHE A 99 1.99 -5.65 -1.42
N CYS A 100 2.45 -4.44 -1.72
CA CYS A 100 2.69 -4.01 -3.09
C CYS A 100 3.75 -4.85 -3.81
N ASP A 101 4.71 -5.44 -3.08
CA ASP A 101 5.71 -6.34 -3.66
C ASP A 101 5.13 -7.69 -4.11
N SER A 102 4.03 -8.11 -3.49
CA SER A 102 3.31 -9.34 -3.84
C SER A 102 2.39 -9.17 -5.05
N ARG A 103 2.11 -7.93 -5.41
CA ARG A 103 1.28 -7.65 -6.58
C ARG A 103 2.10 -7.95 -7.83
N PRO A 104 1.66 -8.86 -8.70
CA PRO A 104 2.33 -9.03 -9.97
C PRO A 104 2.35 -7.68 -10.68
N PRO A 105 3.44 -7.34 -11.37
CA PRO A 105 3.50 -6.13 -12.14
C PRO A 105 2.23 -6.10 -13.00
N ALA A 106 1.48 -5.02 -12.92
CA ALA A 106 0.35 -4.83 -13.78
C ALA A 106 0.86 -5.12 -15.17
N ARG A 107 0.45 -6.26 -15.72
CA ARG A 107 0.74 -6.56 -17.11
C ARG A 107 0.19 -5.37 -17.83
N GLY A 108 1.12 -4.56 -18.34
CA GLY A 108 0.76 -3.41 -19.11
C GLY A 108 -0.35 -3.88 -20.00
N SER A 109 -1.48 -3.26 -19.91
CA SER A 109 -2.56 -3.43 -20.84
C SER A 109 -2.01 -2.99 -22.19
N GLY A 110 -1.06 -3.75 -22.68
CA GLY A 110 -0.74 -3.81 -24.06
C GLY A 110 -1.97 -4.39 -24.70
N GLY A 111 -2.90 -3.53 -24.99
CA GLY A 111 -4.02 -3.85 -25.84
C GLY A 111 -3.46 -4.28 -27.18
N ARG A 112 -3.01 -5.51 -27.24
CA ARG A 112 -3.10 -6.26 -28.47
C ARG A 112 -4.58 -6.52 -28.61
N GLY A 113 -5.26 -5.57 -29.21
CA GLY A 113 -6.51 -5.83 -29.82
C GLY A 113 -6.30 -7.04 -30.70
N TYR A 114 -6.68 -8.20 -30.19
CA TYR A 114 -7.09 -9.24 -31.08
C TYR A 114 -8.30 -8.65 -31.78
N GLY A 115 -8.03 -8.11 -32.97
CA GLY A 115 -9.06 -7.88 -33.93
C GLY A 115 -9.73 -9.21 -34.16
N GLY A 116 -10.67 -9.55 -33.34
CA GLY A 116 -11.60 -10.59 -33.64
C GLY A 116 -12.25 -10.19 -34.96
N PRO A 117 -12.49 -11.14 -35.86
CA PRO A 117 -13.15 -10.84 -37.09
C PRO A 117 -14.46 -10.14 -36.73
N SER A 118 -14.59 -8.92 -37.17
CA SER A 118 -15.85 -8.21 -37.09
C SER A 118 -16.85 -9.01 -37.89
N ARG A 119 -17.52 -9.91 -37.19
CA ARG A 119 -18.78 -10.38 -37.72
C ARG A 119 -19.65 -9.15 -37.75
N SER A 120 -19.83 -8.67 -38.95
CA SER A 120 -20.90 -7.76 -39.26
C SER A 120 -22.21 -8.50 -38.96
N GLY A 121 -22.47 -8.66 -37.67
CA GLY A 121 -23.74 -9.07 -37.18
C GLY A 121 -24.69 -7.94 -37.56
N ARG A 122 -25.57 -8.25 -38.45
CA ARG A 122 -26.74 -7.44 -38.72
C ARG A 122 -27.25 -6.97 -37.35
N ARG A 123 -27.13 -5.70 -37.15
CA ARG A 123 -27.85 -5.02 -36.10
C ARG A 123 -29.28 -5.52 -36.15
N PRO A 124 -29.80 -6.21 -35.15
CA PRO A 124 -31.22 -6.43 -35.11
C PRO A 124 -31.83 -5.02 -35.13
N GLN A 125 -32.57 -4.74 -36.15
CA GLN A 125 -33.39 -3.56 -36.14
C GLN A 125 -34.24 -3.68 -34.88
N ARG A 126 -33.91 -2.90 -33.90
CA ARG A 126 -34.85 -2.65 -32.85
C ARG A 126 -36.05 -2.05 -33.52
N THR A 127 -37.04 -2.85 -33.72
CA THR A 127 -38.37 -2.35 -33.89
C THR A 127 -38.60 -1.46 -32.69
N ASN A 128 -38.66 -0.21 -32.90
CA ASN A 128 -39.14 0.74 -31.92
C ASN A 128 -40.61 0.47 -31.66
N SER A 129 -40.92 -0.65 -31.15
CA SER A 129 -42.03 -0.67 -30.27
C SER A 129 -41.50 -0.11 -28.96
N ALA A 130 -41.40 1.16 -28.87
CA ALA A 130 -41.32 1.77 -27.59
C ALA A 130 -42.45 1.18 -26.79
N PRO A 131 -42.19 0.48 -25.70
CA PRO A 131 -43.25 0.26 -24.78
C PRO A 131 -43.67 1.65 -24.41
N THR A 132 -44.84 1.98 -24.80
CA THR A 132 -45.55 3.02 -24.09
C THR A 132 -45.69 2.47 -22.71
N SER A 133 -44.66 2.52 -21.99
CA SER A 133 -44.85 2.56 -20.60
C SER A 133 -45.58 3.86 -20.38
N ASP A 134 -46.82 3.74 -20.30
CA ASP A 134 -47.45 4.68 -19.45
C ASP A 134 -46.68 4.49 -18.15
N GLY A 135 -45.73 5.24 -17.96
CA GLY A 135 -45.08 5.31 -16.72
C GLY A 135 -45.99 5.93 -15.67
N GLY A 136 -47.21 5.70 -15.82
CA GLY A 136 -48.19 6.19 -14.90
C GLY A 136 -48.06 5.66 -13.49
N ASP A 137 -47.17 4.78 -13.31
CA ASP A 137 -46.78 4.51 -11.96
C ASP A 137 -45.95 5.68 -11.51
N GLY A 138 -46.57 6.61 -11.05
CA GLY A 138 -46.01 7.48 -10.08
C GLY A 138 -45.39 6.63 -8.99
N GLN A 139 -44.25 6.15 -9.24
CA GLN A 139 -43.37 5.84 -8.17
C GLN A 139 -43.08 7.15 -7.51
N GLU A 140 -44.07 7.61 -6.89
CA GLU A 140 -43.90 8.65 -5.94
C GLU A 140 -43.00 8.10 -4.86
N TRP A 141 -41.76 8.37 -4.99
CA TRP A 141 -40.87 8.37 -3.85
C TRP A 141 -41.34 9.51 -2.96
N SER A 142 -42.55 9.45 -2.59
CA SER A 142 -43.02 10.33 -1.54
C SER A 142 -42.30 9.87 -0.30
N THR A 143 -41.20 10.43 -0.07
CA THR A 143 -40.70 10.55 1.26
C THR A 143 -41.76 11.21 2.08
N VAL A 144 -42.54 10.41 2.70
CA VAL A 144 -43.41 10.91 3.73
C VAL A 144 -42.50 11.30 4.87
N THR A 145 -42.05 12.51 4.84
CA THR A 145 -41.47 13.15 5.98
C THR A 145 -42.57 13.48 6.94
N ARG A 146 -42.56 12.77 7.97
CA ARG A 146 -43.29 13.19 9.17
C ARG A 146 -42.29 13.62 10.21
#